data_60adf5316119b29ff378674e981bf79c
#
_entry.id   60adf5316119b29ff378674e981bf79c
#
_cell.length_a   1.000
_cell.length_b   1.000
_cell.length_c   1.000
_cell.angle_alpha   90.00
_cell.angle_beta   90.00
_cell.angle_gamma   90.00
#
_symmetry.space_group_name_H-M   'P 1'
#
loop_
_entity.id
_entity.type
_entity.pdbx_description
1 polymer ?
#
loop_
_entity_poly.entity_id
_entity_poly.type
_entity_poly.pdbx_seq_one_letter_code
_entity_poly.pdbx_strand_id
1 'polypeptide(L)'
;MLKAKLKCGMPLMDFLEHIMPKAEWDAFENQILIKENKKIKPLGITVRKSLAMETDEFITICQHLTKYKWFKDYVYSVEFYTQNGYYPHIHILLKKWDKTTLPRCDLIRNLKRIFKQSNNSQIEVKELSSIHANNYEEYLGGNKQDTSKQERVQKDIEERIKFSISNIYSDI
;
A
#
# COMPACT_ATOMS: atom_id res chain seq x y z
N MET A 1 -1.74 -20.25 -4.13
CA MET A 1 -2.30 -21.52 -4.62
C MET A 1 -1.21 -22.39 -5.22
N LEU A 2 -0.99 -23.59 -4.70
CA LEU A 2 0.01 -24.53 -5.21
C LEU A 2 -0.38 -24.98 -6.63
N LYS A 3 0.39 -24.53 -7.64
CA LYS A 3 0.17 -24.90 -9.06
C LYS A 3 0.80 -26.26 -9.44
N ALA A 4 1.11 -27.10 -8.46
CA ALA A 4 1.66 -28.43 -8.73
C ALA A 4 0.58 -29.33 -9.34
N LYS A 5 0.92 -29.99 -10.45
CA LYS A 5 0.09 -31.00 -11.09
C LYS A 5 0.71 -32.37 -10.92
N LEU A 6 -0.12 -33.38 -10.73
CA LEU A 6 0.31 -34.77 -10.78
C LEU A 6 0.67 -35.18 -12.22
N LYS A 7 1.40 -36.30 -12.39
CA LYS A 7 1.73 -36.87 -13.72
C LYS A 7 0.53 -37.14 -14.60
N CYS A 8 -0.65 -37.37 -14.02
CA CYS A 8 -1.93 -37.53 -14.72
C CYS A 8 -2.59 -36.19 -15.13
N GLY A 9 -1.98 -35.04 -14.83
CA GLY A 9 -2.54 -33.72 -15.16
C GLY A 9 -3.54 -33.17 -14.17
N MET A 10 -3.94 -33.92 -13.15
CA MET A 10 -4.84 -33.47 -12.08
C MET A 10 -4.12 -32.48 -11.18
N PRO A 11 -4.73 -31.37 -10.77
CA PRO A 11 -4.19 -30.49 -9.76
C PRO A 11 -3.97 -31.25 -8.44
N LEU A 12 -2.80 -31.03 -7.80
CA LEU A 12 -2.44 -31.74 -6.56
C LEU A 12 -3.48 -31.55 -5.45
N MET A 13 -4.06 -30.36 -5.36
CA MET A 13 -5.08 -30.03 -4.35
C MET A 13 -6.33 -30.88 -4.54
N ASP A 14 -6.85 -31.00 -5.76
CA ASP A 14 -8.04 -31.80 -6.09
C ASP A 14 -7.80 -33.29 -5.78
N PHE A 15 -6.57 -33.78 -6.00
CA PHE A 15 -6.21 -35.15 -5.65
C PHE A 15 -6.19 -35.36 -4.13
N LEU A 16 -5.58 -34.45 -3.37
CA LEU A 16 -5.52 -34.53 -1.90
C LEU A 16 -6.90 -34.48 -1.26
N GLU A 17 -7.77 -33.59 -1.75
CA GLU A 17 -9.19 -33.54 -1.32
C GLU A 17 -9.93 -34.87 -1.49
N HIS A 18 -9.62 -35.62 -2.56
CA HIS A 18 -10.26 -36.90 -2.85
C HIS A 18 -9.77 -38.07 -1.99
N ILE A 19 -8.53 -38.03 -1.54
CA ILE A 19 -7.91 -39.15 -0.81
C ILE A 19 -7.81 -38.92 0.71
N MET A 20 -7.91 -37.69 1.18
CA MET A 20 -7.83 -37.38 2.61
C MET A 20 -9.22 -37.50 3.28
N PRO A 21 -9.31 -38.01 4.50
CA PRO A 21 -10.50 -37.89 5.32
C PRO A 21 -10.88 -36.40 5.47
N LYS A 22 -12.17 -36.10 5.42
CA LYS A 22 -12.65 -34.70 5.40
C LYS A 22 -12.10 -33.85 6.54
N ALA A 23 -12.04 -34.39 7.76
CA ALA A 23 -11.50 -33.66 8.92
C ALA A 23 -10.00 -33.30 8.76
N GLU A 24 -9.22 -34.19 8.13
CA GLU A 24 -7.80 -33.95 7.86
C GLU A 24 -7.63 -32.95 6.72
N TRP A 25 -8.48 -32.98 5.70
CA TRP A 25 -8.53 -32.03 4.62
C TRP A 25 -8.85 -30.63 5.13
N ASP A 26 -9.91 -30.46 5.93
CA ASP A 26 -10.30 -29.19 6.52
C ASP A 26 -9.17 -28.58 7.39
N ALA A 27 -8.46 -29.41 8.16
CA ALA A 27 -7.30 -28.98 8.94
C ALA A 27 -6.12 -28.55 8.05
N PHE A 28 -5.84 -29.29 6.98
CA PHE A 28 -4.79 -28.99 6.01
C PHE A 28 -5.09 -27.71 5.23
N GLU A 29 -6.31 -27.57 4.73
CA GLU A 29 -6.76 -26.37 4.01
C GLU A 29 -6.67 -25.11 4.91
N ASN A 30 -7.13 -25.22 6.16
CA ASN A 30 -6.99 -24.13 7.14
C ASN A 30 -5.52 -23.76 7.40
N GLN A 31 -4.59 -24.72 7.46
CA GLN A 31 -3.17 -24.43 7.61
C GLN A 31 -2.59 -23.72 6.38
N ILE A 32 -3.03 -24.08 5.17
CA ILE A 32 -2.61 -23.38 3.94
C ILE A 32 -3.14 -21.95 3.94
N LEU A 33 -4.44 -21.76 4.25
CA LEU A 33 -5.06 -20.44 4.33
C LEU A 33 -4.36 -19.55 5.37
N ILE A 34 -4.03 -20.08 6.54
CA ILE A 34 -3.27 -19.36 7.58
C ILE A 34 -1.87 -18.97 7.07
N LYS A 35 -1.18 -19.86 6.35
CA LYS A 35 0.14 -19.58 5.77
C LYS A 35 0.08 -18.54 4.67
N GLU A 36 -0.93 -18.58 3.81
CA GLU A 36 -1.13 -17.60 2.74
C GLU A 36 -1.49 -16.23 3.32
N ASN A 37 -2.39 -16.17 4.30
CA ASN A 37 -2.76 -14.93 4.99
C ASN A 37 -1.58 -14.27 5.72
N LYS A 38 -0.60 -15.06 6.21
CA LYS A 38 0.64 -14.52 6.80
C LYS A 38 1.55 -13.83 5.78
N LYS A 39 1.38 -14.08 4.48
CA LYS A 39 2.18 -13.47 3.41
C LYS A 39 1.61 -12.15 2.94
N ILE A 40 0.29 -11.97 3.10
CA ILE A 40 -0.42 -10.76 2.71
C ILE A 40 -0.60 -9.89 3.95
N LYS A 41 -0.11 -8.66 3.90
CA LYS A 41 -0.23 -7.69 4.99
C LYS A 41 -0.53 -6.30 4.45
N PRO A 42 -1.24 -5.47 5.24
CA PRO A 42 -1.33 -4.06 4.93
C PRO A 42 0.04 -3.39 5.05
N LEU A 43 0.31 -2.44 4.15
CA LEU A 43 1.56 -1.70 4.10
C LEU A 43 1.30 -0.20 4.06
N GLY A 44 1.79 0.52 5.05
CA GLY A 44 1.81 1.98 5.07
C GLY A 44 3.09 2.49 4.41
N ILE A 45 2.96 3.42 3.47
CA ILE A 45 4.07 4.02 2.74
C ILE A 45 3.94 5.53 2.82
N THR A 46 5.05 6.21 3.12
CA THR A 46 5.16 7.67 2.98
C THR A 46 6.31 7.96 2.04
N VAL A 47 6.04 8.78 1.01
CA VAL A 47 7.09 9.28 0.11
C VAL A 47 7.08 10.80 0.14
N ARG A 48 8.19 11.40 0.51
CA ARG A 48 8.38 12.85 0.52
C ARG A 48 8.93 13.32 -0.81
N LYS A 49 8.51 14.50 -1.25
CA LYS A 49 9.02 15.13 -2.47
C LYS A 49 10.53 15.36 -2.36
N SER A 50 11.28 15.06 -3.39
CA SER A 50 12.69 15.44 -3.48
C SER A 50 12.84 16.98 -3.55
N LEU A 51 13.88 17.52 -2.94
CA LEU A 51 14.18 18.96 -3.04
C LEU A 51 14.45 19.42 -4.48
N ALA A 52 14.97 18.52 -5.32
CA ALA A 52 15.26 18.79 -6.72
C ALA A 52 14.05 18.60 -7.66
N MET A 53 12.88 18.22 -7.13
CA MET A 53 11.67 17.98 -7.91
C MET A 53 10.70 19.13 -7.72
N GLU A 54 10.05 19.57 -8.80
CA GLU A 54 8.96 20.53 -8.73
C GLU A 54 7.68 19.88 -8.18
N THR A 55 6.79 20.68 -7.57
CA THR A 55 5.56 20.15 -6.95
C THR A 55 4.62 19.57 -7.99
N ASP A 56 4.46 20.21 -9.16
CA ASP A 56 3.61 19.72 -10.25
C ASP A 56 4.09 18.35 -10.77
N GLU A 57 5.40 18.19 -10.89
CA GLU A 57 5.99 16.90 -11.26
C GLU A 57 5.69 15.81 -10.22
N PHE A 58 5.84 16.14 -8.93
CA PHE A 58 5.53 15.21 -7.84
C PHE A 58 4.06 14.77 -7.88
N ILE A 59 3.13 15.70 -8.06
CA ILE A 59 1.69 15.43 -8.16
C ILE A 59 1.39 14.54 -9.36
N THR A 60 1.96 14.86 -10.52
CA THR A 60 1.82 14.05 -11.73
C THR A 60 2.29 12.62 -11.50
N ILE A 61 3.40 12.42 -10.80
CA ILE A 61 3.90 11.09 -10.44
C ILE A 61 2.91 10.38 -9.51
N CYS A 62 2.37 11.08 -8.49
CA CYS A 62 1.37 10.50 -7.57
C CYS A 62 0.13 9.99 -8.32
N GLN A 63 -0.41 10.79 -9.25
CA GLN A 63 -1.56 10.39 -10.07
C GLN A 63 -1.25 9.21 -10.99
N HIS A 64 0.00 9.07 -11.45
CA HIS A 64 0.42 7.98 -12.31
C HIS A 64 0.73 6.66 -11.57
N LEU A 65 0.72 6.63 -10.24
CA LEU A 65 0.92 5.40 -9.47
C LEU A 65 -0.07 4.30 -9.84
N THR A 66 -1.31 4.66 -10.15
CA THR A 66 -2.38 3.73 -10.54
C THR A 66 -2.08 2.94 -11.83
N LYS A 67 -1.11 3.38 -12.66
CA LYS A 67 -0.68 2.68 -13.87
C LYS A 67 0.24 1.47 -13.58
N TYR A 68 0.78 1.35 -12.37
CA TYR A 68 1.67 0.26 -12.02
C TYR A 68 0.88 -0.98 -11.58
N LYS A 69 1.19 -2.14 -12.15
CA LYS A 69 0.49 -3.41 -11.88
C LYS A 69 0.51 -3.85 -10.40
N TRP A 70 1.50 -3.40 -9.65
CA TRP A 70 1.64 -3.71 -8.22
C TRP A 70 0.85 -2.77 -7.32
N PHE A 71 0.37 -1.63 -7.84
CA PHE A 71 -0.39 -0.63 -7.10
C PHE A 71 -1.88 -0.97 -7.16
N LYS A 72 -2.32 -1.85 -6.26
CA LYS A 72 -3.68 -2.38 -6.18
C LYS A 72 -4.13 -2.41 -4.73
N ASP A 73 -5.45 -2.50 -4.51
CA ASP A 73 -6.05 -2.52 -3.18
C ASP A 73 -5.49 -1.36 -2.33
N TYR A 74 -5.50 -0.15 -2.87
CA TYR A 74 -4.86 1.01 -2.29
C TYR A 74 -5.84 2.08 -1.80
N VAL A 75 -5.36 2.87 -0.87
CA VAL A 75 -5.88 4.20 -0.53
C VAL A 75 -4.68 5.13 -0.44
N TYR A 76 -4.74 6.32 -1.04
CA TYR A 76 -3.69 7.32 -0.86
C TYR A 76 -4.23 8.74 -0.78
N SER A 77 -3.45 9.60 -0.14
CA SER A 77 -3.69 11.04 -0.04
C SER A 77 -2.38 11.79 -0.21
N VAL A 78 -2.42 12.94 -0.88
CA VAL A 78 -1.29 13.86 -0.99
C VAL A 78 -1.46 14.97 0.05
N GLU A 79 -0.44 15.20 0.85
CA GLU A 79 -0.36 16.29 1.83
C GLU A 79 0.78 17.23 1.48
N PHE A 80 0.61 18.51 1.76
CA PHE A 80 1.55 19.57 1.39
C PHE A 80 2.29 20.14 2.59
N TYR A 81 1.75 19.95 3.80
CA TYR A 81 2.29 20.54 5.01
C TYR A 81 2.67 19.53 6.06
N THR A 82 3.84 19.71 6.66
CA THR A 82 4.29 19.03 7.87
C THR A 82 4.32 20.02 9.04
N GLN A 83 4.67 19.57 10.24
CA GLN A 83 4.94 20.46 11.37
C GLN A 83 6.09 21.48 11.09
N ASN A 84 6.96 21.18 10.12
CA ASN A 84 8.11 22.00 9.75
C ASN A 84 7.82 22.91 8.55
N GLY A 85 6.55 23.03 8.09
CA GLY A 85 6.16 23.87 6.98
C GLY A 85 5.78 23.12 5.71
N TYR A 86 5.82 23.81 4.57
CA TYR A 86 5.46 23.28 3.26
C TYR A 86 6.46 22.22 2.80
N TYR A 87 5.99 20.99 2.70
CA TYR A 87 6.79 19.86 2.26
C TYR A 87 5.90 18.75 1.68
N PRO A 88 5.62 18.79 0.38
CA PRO A 88 4.73 17.83 -0.27
C PRO A 88 5.16 16.37 -0.06
N HIS A 89 4.20 15.54 0.26
CA HIS A 89 4.40 14.12 0.47
C HIS A 89 3.13 13.35 0.20
N ILE A 90 3.26 12.06 -0.15
CA ILE A 90 2.15 11.16 -0.34
C ILE A 90 2.15 10.11 0.76
N HIS A 91 0.98 9.86 1.31
CA HIS A 91 0.69 8.72 2.18
C HIS A 91 -0.09 7.68 1.39
N ILE A 92 0.35 6.44 1.43
CA ILE A 92 -0.27 5.32 0.72
C ILE A 92 -0.52 4.18 1.70
N LEU A 93 -1.71 3.62 1.66
CA LEU A 93 -2.05 2.34 2.26
C LEU A 93 -2.23 1.33 1.12
N LEU A 94 -1.41 0.28 1.08
CA LEU A 94 -1.70 -0.91 0.30
C LEU A 94 -2.38 -1.91 1.24
N LYS A 95 -3.66 -2.20 1.01
CA LYS A 95 -4.46 -3.06 1.92
C LYS A 95 -4.02 -4.52 1.85
N LYS A 96 -3.57 -4.96 0.68
CA LYS A 96 -3.15 -6.35 0.40
C LYS A 96 -1.79 -6.36 -0.30
N TRP A 97 -0.73 -6.20 0.47
CA TRP A 97 0.63 -6.34 -0.06
C TRP A 97 1.14 -7.76 0.13
N ASP A 98 1.48 -8.42 -0.97
CA ASP A 98 2.11 -9.75 -0.98
C ASP A 98 3.63 -9.61 -1.12
N LYS A 99 4.33 -9.83 -0.02
CA LYS A 99 5.80 -9.76 0.05
C LYS A 99 6.52 -10.83 -0.78
N THR A 100 5.82 -11.86 -1.23
CA THR A 100 6.42 -12.91 -2.07
C THR A 100 6.44 -12.52 -3.55
N THR A 101 5.44 -11.76 -3.98
CA THR A 101 5.35 -11.23 -5.35
C THR A 101 6.14 -9.93 -5.52
N LEU A 102 6.14 -9.09 -4.49
CA LEU A 102 6.90 -7.83 -4.47
C LEU A 102 7.62 -7.69 -3.12
N PRO A 103 8.86 -8.17 -2.98
CA PRO A 103 9.67 -7.96 -1.78
C PRO A 103 9.81 -6.48 -1.43
N ARG A 104 9.91 -6.17 -0.13
CA ARG A 104 10.04 -4.78 0.36
C ARG A 104 11.21 -4.02 -0.28
N CYS A 105 12.34 -4.69 -0.51
CA CYS A 105 13.50 -4.07 -1.16
C CYS A 105 13.20 -3.66 -2.60
N ASP A 106 12.45 -4.47 -3.34
CA ASP A 106 12.05 -4.19 -4.71
C ASP A 106 10.98 -3.10 -4.78
N LEU A 107 10.04 -3.08 -3.82
CA LEU A 107 9.10 -1.99 -3.66
C LEU A 107 9.82 -0.66 -3.43
N ILE A 108 10.76 -0.61 -2.47
CA ILE A 108 11.55 0.61 -2.20
C ILE A 108 12.35 1.03 -3.43
N ARG A 109 12.96 0.09 -4.16
CA ARG A 109 13.68 0.37 -5.40
C ARG A 109 12.76 0.94 -6.47
N ASN A 110 11.56 0.39 -6.62
CA ASN A 110 10.55 0.91 -7.55
C ASN A 110 10.11 2.33 -7.17
N LEU A 111 9.81 2.58 -5.89
CA LEU A 111 9.43 3.90 -5.39
C LEU A 111 10.55 4.93 -5.64
N LYS A 112 11.82 4.57 -5.35
CA LYS A 112 12.96 5.44 -5.65
C LYS A 112 13.03 5.84 -7.12
N ARG A 113 12.87 4.86 -8.01
CA ARG A 113 12.92 5.11 -9.45
C ARG A 113 11.76 5.99 -9.89
N ILE A 114 10.53 5.73 -9.41
CA ILE A 114 9.31 6.46 -9.77
C ILE A 114 9.40 7.91 -9.29
N PHE A 115 9.78 8.12 -8.02
CA PHE A 115 9.87 9.44 -7.40
C PHE A 115 11.24 10.11 -7.55
N LYS A 116 12.13 9.57 -8.37
CA LYS A 116 13.49 10.09 -8.63
C LYS A 116 14.28 10.37 -7.34
N GLN A 117 14.17 9.47 -6.35
CA GLN A 117 14.80 9.63 -5.04
C GLN A 117 16.21 9.05 -5.03
N SER A 118 17.17 9.84 -4.55
CA SER A 118 18.56 9.42 -4.43
C SER A 118 18.87 8.63 -3.14
N ASN A 119 18.13 8.90 -2.05
CA ASN A 119 18.35 8.26 -0.76
C ASN A 119 17.07 7.62 -0.18
N ASN A 120 17.21 6.85 0.89
CA ASN A 120 16.09 6.17 1.55
C ASN A 120 15.34 7.06 2.54
N SER A 121 15.90 8.20 2.98
CA SER A 121 15.29 9.01 4.04
C SER A 121 13.97 9.67 3.63
N GLN A 122 13.71 9.74 2.33
CA GLN A 122 12.47 10.28 1.77
C GLN A 122 11.36 9.24 1.62
N ILE A 123 11.67 7.95 1.83
CA ILE A 123 10.72 6.85 1.66
C ILE A 123 10.64 6.07 2.96
N GLU A 124 9.46 6.04 3.54
CA GLU A 124 9.17 5.24 4.73
C GLU A 124 8.17 4.14 4.35
N VAL A 125 8.47 2.90 4.72
CA VAL A 125 7.63 1.72 4.43
C VAL A 125 7.48 0.92 5.71
N LYS A 126 6.24 0.71 6.16
CA LYS A 126 5.91 -0.02 7.39
C LYS A 126 4.85 -1.09 7.14
N GLU A 127 5.08 -2.31 7.61
CA GLU A 127 4.01 -3.31 7.73
C GLU A 127 3.06 -2.87 8.86
N LEU A 128 1.76 -2.94 8.60
CA LEU A 128 0.73 -2.57 9.55
C LEU A 128 -0.03 -3.82 10.02
N SER A 129 -0.54 -3.78 11.25
CA SER A 129 -1.61 -4.70 11.67
C SER A 129 -2.93 -4.26 11.04
N SER A 130 -3.93 -5.15 11.02
CA SER A 130 -5.26 -4.81 10.48
C SER A 130 -5.88 -3.60 11.21
N ILE A 131 -5.71 -3.52 12.53
CA ILE A 131 -6.21 -2.38 13.33
C ILE A 131 -5.51 -1.08 12.92
N HIS A 132 -4.17 -1.11 12.79
CA HIS A 132 -3.42 0.07 12.37
C HIS A 132 -3.70 0.47 10.93
N ALA A 133 -4.03 -0.49 10.05
CA ALA A 133 -4.42 -0.19 8.68
C ALA A 133 -5.76 0.54 8.61
N ASN A 134 -6.77 0.12 9.40
CA ASN A 134 -8.06 0.79 9.47
C ASN A 134 -7.90 2.22 10.01
N ASN A 135 -7.17 2.41 11.11
CA ASN A 135 -6.89 3.73 11.66
C ASN A 135 -6.14 4.63 10.67
N TYR A 136 -5.23 4.03 9.88
CA TYR A 136 -4.48 4.76 8.86
C TYR A 136 -5.35 5.16 7.67
N GLU A 137 -6.31 4.31 7.29
CA GLU A 137 -7.30 4.63 6.26
C GLU A 137 -8.20 5.79 6.71
N GLU A 138 -8.70 5.78 7.94
CA GLU A 138 -9.46 6.90 8.52
C GLU A 138 -8.63 8.19 8.57
N TYR A 139 -7.35 8.09 8.94
CA TYR A 139 -6.42 9.22 8.91
C TYR A 139 -6.28 9.81 7.50
N LEU A 140 -6.14 8.96 6.48
CA LEU A 140 -6.06 9.39 5.07
C LEU A 140 -7.35 10.07 4.62
N GLY A 141 -8.50 9.59 5.11
CA GLY A 141 -9.83 10.19 4.88
C GLY A 141 -10.04 11.57 5.52
N GLY A 142 -9.07 12.05 6.33
CA GLY A 142 -9.10 13.37 6.97
C GLY A 142 -9.52 13.35 8.44
N ASN A 143 -9.78 12.18 9.03
CA ASN A 143 -10.09 12.04 10.46
C ASN A 143 -8.81 12.18 11.31
N LYS A 144 -8.30 13.42 11.40
CA LYS A 144 -7.09 13.74 12.18
C LYS A 144 -7.51 14.25 13.57
N GLN A 145 -7.30 13.43 14.59
CA GLN A 145 -7.73 13.73 15.97
C GLN A 145 -6.90 14.84 16.63
N ASP A 146 -5.68 15.10 16.17
CA ASP A 146 -4.77 16.09 16.74
C ASP A 146 -5.08 17.50 16.21
N THR A 147 -5.35 18.44 17.11
CA THR A 147 -5.66 19.85 16.78
C THR A 147 -4.57 20.51 15.94
N SER A 148 -3.30 20.26 16.23
CA SER A 148 -2.17 20.80 15.44
C SER A 148 -2.16 20.29 14.00
N LYS A 149 -2.75 19.12 13.77
CA LYS A 149 -2.94 18.54 12.43
C LYS A 149 -4.16 19.11 11.72
N GLN A 150 -5.20 19.51 12.46
CA GLN A 150 -6.41 20.11 11.89
C GLN A 150 -6.12 21.44 11.19
N GLU A 151 -5.27 22.30 11.76
CA GLU A 151 -4.84 23.56 11.13
C GLU A 151 -4.13 23.30 9.78
N ARG A 152 -3.34 22.22 9.69
CA ARG A 152 -2.67 21.83 8.45
C ARG A 152 -3.62 21.26 7.42
N VAL A 153 -4.70 20.59 7.85
CA VAL A 153 -5.73 20.05 6.95
C VAL A 153 -6.33 21.15 6.08
N GLN A 154 -6.62 22.32 6.66
CA GLN A 154 -7.16 23.44 5.91
C GLN A 154 -6.19 23.92 4.82
N LYS A 155 -4.91 24.06 5.15
CA LYS A 155 -3.86 24.42 4.19
C LYS A 155 -3.66 23.36 3.11
N ASP A 156 -3.74 22.07 3.48
CA ASP A 156 -3.68 20.97 2.52
C ASP A 156 -4.87 20.99 1.57
N ILE A 157 -6.08 21.35 2.03
CA ILE A 157 -7.27 21.50 1.19
C ILE A 157 -7.08 22.62 0.17
N GLU A 158 -6.57 23.77 0.59
CA GLU A 158 -6.30 24.91 -0.29
C GLU A 158 -5.31 24.54 -1.41
N GLU A 159 -4.21 23.85 -1.07
CA GLU A 159 -3.25 23.38 -2.06
C GLU A 159 -3.87 22.32 -3.00
N ARG A 160 -4.68 21.40 -2.49
CA ARG A 160 -5.38 20.42 -3.33
C ARG A 160 -6.31 21.08 -4.34
N ILE A 161 -7.05 22.10 -3.93
CA ILE A 161 -7.89 22.89 -4.85
C ILE A 161 -7.03 23.55 -5.93
N LYS A 162 -5.92 24.19 -5.55
CA LYS A 162 -4.98 24.84 -6.46
C LYS A 162 -4.43 23.87 -7.52
N PHE A 163 -4.12 22.64 -7.12
CA PHE A 163 -3.61 21.62 -8.02
C PHE A 163 -4.70 20.73 -8.63
N SER A 164 -5.99 20.99 -8.37
CA SER A 164 -7.14 20.23 -8.87
C SER A 164 -7.03 18.73 -8.56
N ILE A 165 -6.62 18.37 -7.34
CA ILE A 165 -6.52 16.99 -6.87
C ILE A 165 -7.52 16.68 -5.77
N SER A 166 -7.91 15.39 -5.67
CA SER A 166 -8.86 14.91 -4.65
C SER A 166 -8.20 14.78 -3.28
N ASN A 167 -9.04 14.80 -2.23
CA ASN A 167 -8.57 14.58 -0.85
C ASN A 167 -8.03 13.16 -0.65
N ILE A 168 -8.67 12.19 -1.29
CA ILE A 168 -8.35 10.77 -1.19
C ILE A 168 -8.55 10.09 -2.54
N TYR A 169 -7.77 9.08 -2.81
CA TYR A 169 -7.87 8.21 -3.97
C TYR A 169 -7.89 6.75 -3.52
N SER A 170 -8.76 5.94 -4.13
CA SER A 170 -8.85 4.50 -3.88
C SER A 170 -9.25 3.75 -5.15
N ASP A 171 -9.04 2.46 -5.16
CA ASP A 171 -9.44 1.53 -6.24
C ASP A 171 -10.72 0.73 -5.88
N ILE A 172 -11.56 1.29 -5.01
CA ILE A 172 -12.86 0.71 -4.61
C ILE A 172 -13.94 1.15 -5.58
#